data_b26aed84b2d2041c43c10e0f8618bdea
#
_entry.id   b26aed84b2d2041c43c10e0f8618bdea
#
_cell.length_a   1.000
_cell.length_b   1.000
_cell.length_c   1.000
_cell.angle_alpha   90.00
_cell.angle_beta   90.00
_cell.angle_gamma   90.00
#
_symmetry.space_group_name_H-M   'P 1'
#
loop_
_entity.id
_entity.type
_entity.pdbx_description
1 polymer ?
#
loop_
_entity_poly.entity_id
_entity_poly.type
_entity_poly.pdbx_seq_one_letter_code
_entity_poly.pdbx_strand_id
1 'polypeptide(L)'
;MSAVIHEEPPARPAPQWFTAALAAPADDGAVDVAGARITYRAWGPAGAPGVVLVHGTAAHARWWDHIAPFLAADGLRVAALSMSGHGDSDWRDRYSIRQWSEEVMAVASAARVAAPPFIIGHSLGGGVASYTAARYGSALAGIVVIDTAVHEGPPPPEMTTMEMGFGTGRTYPSREAILARFRLVPEQQVLPYVREHIAAWSVRPRDEAGQWGWKFDQSLFAKMDSQAPPPTEPVRCRVAMVRAQHGMMTAEMAGRLRSRLGQPAPAIEIPAAGHHVLLDEPLSLVTALRAVLANWTATQPRDGVV
;
A
#
# COMPACT_ATOMS: atom_id res chain seq x y z
N MET A 1 37.35 -7.17 31.25
CA MET A 1 36.37 -6.17 30.75
C MET A 1 35.06 -6.89 30.60
N SER A 2 34.13 -6.69 31.56
CA SER A 2 32.79 -7.29 31.50
C SER A 2 31.96 -6.62 30.41
N ALA A 3 31.44 -7.43 29.49
CA ALA A 3 30.47 -6.96 28.49
C ALA A 3 29.18 -6.58 29.26
N VAL A 4 28.79 -5.33 29.19
CA VAL A 4 27.49 -4.85 29.67
C VAL A 4 26.46 -5.42 28.69
N ILE A 5 25.74 -6.43 29.12
CA ILE A 5 24.56 -6.93 28.40
C ILE A 5 23.49 -5.85 28.60
N HIS A 6 23.25 -5.05 27.58
CA HIS A 6 22.07 -4.20 27.55
C HIS A 6 20.85 -5.12 27.38
N GLU A 7 20.18 -5.42 28.47
CA GLU A 7 18.83 -5.98 28.39
C GLU A 7 17.95 -4.96 27.65
N GLU A 8 17.38 -5.36 26.50
CA GLU A 8 16.36 -4.55 25.86
C GLU A 8 15.19 -4.40 26.85
N PRO A 9 14.68 -3.17 27.04
CA PRO A 9 13.54 -2.95 27.91
C PRO A 9 12.35 -3.81 27.42
N PRO A 10 11.53 -4.38 28.33
CA PRO A 10 10.41 -5.21 27.95
C PRO A 10 9.51 -4.47 26.97
N ALA A 11 9.11 -5.17 25.90
CA ALA A 11 8.27 -4.62 24.84
C ALA A 11 7.03 -3.96 25.47
N ARG A 12 6.85 -2.66 25.25
CA ARG A 12 5.66 -1.95 25.71
C ARG A 12 4.42 -2.58 25.08
N PRO A 13 3.34 -2.82 25.83
CA PRO A 13 2.11 -3.34 25.26
C PRO A 13 1.61 -2.40 24.15
N ALA A 14 1.00 -2.98 23.12
CA ALA A 14 0.44 -2.20 22.02
C ALA A 14 -0.61 -1.20 22.57
N PRO A 15 -0.60 0.06 22.10
CA PRO A 15 -1.51 1.08 22.60
C PRO A 15 -2.96 0.79 22.20
N GLN A 16 -3.90 1.34 22.96
CA GLN A 16 -5.33 1.09 22.80
C GLN A 16 -5.84 1.43 21.37
N TRP A 17 -5.34 2.51 20.76
CA TRP A 17 -5.75 2.88 19.41
C TRP A 17 -5.46 1.77 18.39
N PHE A 18 -4.31 1.09 18.54
CA PHE A 18 -3.89 0.03 17.64
C PHE A 18 -4.73 -1.24 17.86
N THR A 19 -4.88 -1.67 19.11
CA THR A 19 -5.69 -2.85 19.44
C THR A 19 -7.16 -2.67 19.06
N ALA A 20 -7.70 -1.46 19.25
CA ALA A 20 -9.06 -1.11 18.82
C ALA A 20 -9.21 -1.12 17.30
N ALA A 21 -8.22 -0.61 16.56
CA ALA A 21 -8.24 -0.66 15.11
C ALA A 21 -8.19 -2.09 14.56
N LEU A 22 -7.34 -2.96 15.13
CA LEU A 22 -7.28 -4.36 14.72
C LEU A 22 -8.56 -5.15 15.08
N ALA A 23 -9.29 -4.75 16.11
CA ALA A 23 -10.57 -5.35 16.52
C ALA A 23 -11.77 -4.84 15.70
N ALA A 24 -11.59 -3.80 14.88
CA ALA A 24 -12.66 -3.26 14.05
C ALA A 24 -13.17 -4.31 13.04
N PRO A 25 -14.48 -4.49 12.92
CA PRO A 25 -15.06 -5.44 11.97
C PRO A 25 -14.61 -5.15 10.53
N ALA A 26 -14.19 -6.20 9.83
CA ALA A 26 -13.79 -6.14 8.43
C ALA A 26 -14.42 -7.30 7.65
N ASP A 27 -14.88 -7.01 6.44
CA ASP A 27 -15.31 -8.03 5.49
C ASP A 27 -14.08 -8.53 4.73
N ASP A 28 -13.77 -9.81 4.79
CA ASP A 28 -12.76 -10.42 3.93
C ASP A 28 -13.45 -10.91 2.64
N GLY A 29 -12.90 -10.56 1.47
CA GLY A 29 -13.48 -10.91 0.17
C GLY A 29 -12.42 -11.23 -0.87
N ALA A 30 -12.89 -11.66 -2.03
CA ALA A 30 -12.05 -11.88 -3.20
C ALA A 30 -12.85 -11.64 -4.49
N VAL A 31 -12.13 -11.31 -5.57
CA VAL A 31 -12.67 -11.17 -6.92
C VAL A 31 -11.71 -11.80 -7.91
N ASP A 32 -12.26 -12.46 -8.94
CA ASP A 32 -11.43 -12.96 -10.04
C ASP A 32 -11.14 -11.84 -11.04
N VAL A 33 -9.86 -11.67 -11.38
CA VAL A 33 -9.42 -10.69 -12.37
C VAL A 33 -8.46 -11.38 -13.33
N ALA A 34 -8.90 -11.57 -14.55
CA ALA A 34 -8.12 -12.25 -15.60
C ALA A 34 -7.51 -13.57 -15.12
N GLY A 35 -8.34 -14.43 -14.50
CA GLY A 35 -7.99 -15.77 -14.06
C GLY A 35 -7.13 -15.83 -12.79
N ALA A 36 -6.98 -14.73 -12.05
CA ALA A 36 -6.36 -14.75 -10.73
C ALA A 36 -7.33 -14.23 -9.68
N ARG A 37 -7.40 -14.94 -8.56
CA ARG A 37 -8.18 -14.57 -7.39
C ARG A 37 -7.44 -13.47 -6.62
N ILE A 38 -8.04 -12.28 -6.55
CA ILE A 38 -7.52 -11.10 -5.86
C ILE A 38 -8.27 -10.93 -4.54
N THR A 39 -7.56 -11.02 -3.42
CA THR A 39 -8.13 -10.90 -2.08
C THR A 39 -8.13 -9.45 -1.62
N TYR A 40 -9.12 -9.10 -0.81
CA TYR A 40 -9.22 -7.79 -0.18
C TYR A 40 -9.87 -7.87 1.20
N ARG A 41 -9.68 -6.83 1.97
CA ARG A 41 -10.37 -6.56 3.23
C ARG A 41 -11.12 -5.24 3.10
N ALA A 42 -12.31 -5.14 3.72
CA ALA A 42 -13.07 -3.91 3.63
C ALA A 42 -13.74 -3.56 4.96
N TRP A 43 -13.79 -2.28 5.26
CA TRP A 43 -14.36 -1.69 6.48
C TRP A 43 -15.40 -0.64 6.13
N GLY A 44 -16.31 -0.36 7.07
CA GLY A 44 -17.36 0.64 6.89
C GLY A 44 -18.53 0.16 6.04
N PRO A 45 -19.55 1.00 5.86
CA PRO A 45 -20.81 0.61 5.24
C PRO A 45 -20.64 0.37 3.74
N ALA A 46 -21.09 -0.80 3.27
CA ALA A 46 -21.07 -1.14 1.86
C ALA A 46 -21.97 -0.19 1.05
N GLY A 47 -21.49 0.29 -0.09
CA GLY A 47 -22.20 1.25 -0.93
C GLY A 47 -21.98 2.71 -0.54
N ALA A 48 -21.21 2.98 0.52
CA ALA A 48 -20.79 4.35 0.84
C ALA A 48 -19.69 4.85 -0.12
N PRO A 49 -19.54 6.18 -0.30
CA PRO A 49 -18.33 6.77 -0.89
C PRO A 49 -17.10 6.22 -0.21
N GLY A 50 -16.00 6.04 -0.95
CA GLY A 50 -14.89 5.39 -0.26
C GLY A 50 -13.59 5.31 -1.03
N VAL A 51 -12.71 4.45 -0.50
CA VAL A 51 -11.30 4.40 -0.82
C VAL A 51 -10.86 2.98 -1.11
N VAL A 52 -9.99 2.81 -2.11
CA VAL A 52 -9.18 1.59 -2.27
C VAL A 52 -7.74 1.89 -1.87
N LEU A 53 -7.22 1.11 -0.93
CA LEU A 53 -5.87 1.22 -0.40
C LEU A 53 -4.96 0.20 -1.10
N VAL A 54 -3.88 0.68 -1.71
CA VAL A 54 -2.94 -0.12 -2.51
C VAL A 54 -1.58 -0.14 -1.84
N HIS A 55 -1.10 -1.32 -1.49
CA HIS A 55 0.15 -1.52 -0.76
C HIS A 55 1.40 -1.41 -1.64
N GLY A 56 2.58 -1.31 -1.00
CA GLY A 56 3.89 -1.33 -1.65
C GLY A 56 4.38 -2.74 -2.01
N THR A 57 5.61 -2.83 -2.52
CA THR A 57 6.27 -4.10 -2.85
C THR A 57 6.39 -5.00 -1.62
N ALA A 58 6.19 -6.30 -1.82
CA ALA A 58 6.26 -7.35 -0.79
C ALA A 58 5.33 -7.14 0.43
N ALA A 59 4.41 -6.16 0.34
CA ALA A 59 3.38 -5.89 1.32
C ALA A 59 2.06 -6.63 0.97
N HIS A 60 0.99 -6.37 1.68
CA HIS A 60 -0.33 -6.98 1.47
C HIS A 60 -1.43 -6.15 2.15
N ALA A 61 -2.70 -6.49 1.93
CA ALA A 61 -3.86 -5.76 2.46
C ALA A 61 -3.78 -5.44 3.96
N ARG A 62 -3.21 -6.36 4.76
CA ARG A 62 -3.13 -6.18 6.22
C ARG A 62 -2.12 -5.13 6.70
N TRP A 63 -1.34 -4.54 5.80
CA TRP A 63 -0.55 -3.35 6.11
C TRP A 63 -1.44 -2.14 6.44
N TRP A 64 -2.71 -2.22 6.10
CA TRP A 64 -3.70 -1.18 6.32
C TRP A 64 -4.65 -1.45 7.49
N ASP A 65 -4.55 -2.62 8.17
CA ASP A 65 -5.45 -3.04 9.24
C ASP A 65 -5.59 -2.03 10.39
N HIS A 66 -4.51 -1.33 10.70
CA HIS A 66 -4.45 -0.33 11.77
C HIS A 66 -4.71 1.11 11.28
N ILE A 67 -4.95 1.32 9.98
CA ILE A 67 -5.21 2.62 9.33
C ILE A 67 -6.64 2.68 8.80
N ALA A 68 -7.07 1.65 8.07
CA ALA A 68 -8.36 1.62 7.38
C ALA A 68 -9.56 1.89 8.30
N PRO A 69 -9.61 1.36 9.54
CA PRO A 69 -10.74 1.63 10.45
C PRO A 69 -10.93 3.10 10.81
N PHE A 70 -9.86 3.90 10.86
CA PHE A 70 -9.98 5.33 11.10
C PHE A 70 -10.69 6.07 9.95
N LEU A 71 -10.39 5.68 8.71
CA LEU A 71 -11.06 6.25 7.53
C LEU A 71 -12.51 5.76 7.44
N ALA A 72 -12.75 4.51 7.82
CA ALA A 72 -14.11 3.94 7.86
C ALA A 72 -14.98 4.60 8.93
N ALA A 73 -14.40 5.02 10.05
CA ALA A 73 -15.11 5.76 11.11
C ALA A 73 -15.63 7.14 10.63
N ASP A 74 -15.09 7.68 9.55
CA ASP A 74 -15.58 8.90 8.89
C ASP A 74 -16.75 8.63 7.92
N GLY A 75 -17.31 7.42 7.94
CA GLY A 75 -18.43 7.02 7.09
C GLY A 75 -18.03 6.50 5.70
N LEU A 76 -16.74 6.30 5.45
CA LEU A 76 -16.25 5.78 4.17
C LEU A 76 -16.32 4.24 4.10
N ARG A 77 -16.57 3.70 2.89
CA ARG A 77 -16.23 2.32 2.59
C ARG A 77 -14.76 2.24 2.20
N VAL A 78 -13.96 1.52 2.97
CA VAL A 78 -12.51 1.41 2.78
C VAL A 78 -12.16 -0.02 2.42
N ALA A 79 -11.55 -0.24 1.25
CA ALA A 79 -11.11 -1.54 0.81
C ALA A 79 -9.58 -1.55 0.66
N ALA A 80 -8.89 -2.54 1.23
CA ALA A 80 -7.47 -2.77 1.03
C ALA A 80 -7.28 -4.08 0.28
N LEU A 81 -6.68 -4.06 -0.93
CA LEU A 81 -6.41 -5.27 -1.69
C LEU A 81 -5.00 -5.82 -1.40
N SER A 82 -4.84 -7.11 -1.65
CA SER A 82 -3.52 -7.69 -1.94
C SER A 82 -3.42 -7.82 -3.46
N MET A 83 -2.50 -7.11 -4.09
CA MET A 83 -2.27 -7.24 -5.53
C MET A 83 -1.83 -8.66 -5.89
N SER A 84 -2.08 -9.12 -7.12
CA SER A 84 -1.54 -10.42 -7.58
C SER A 84 -0.04 -10.51 -7.32
N GLY A 85 0.43 -11.69 -6.89
CA GLY A 85 1.80 -11.91 -6.44
C GLY A 85 2.07 -11.53 -4.99
N HIS A 86 1.06 -11.05 -4.24
CA HIS A 86 1.20 -10.59 -2.86
C HIS A 86 0.08 -11.12 -1.96
N GLY A 87 0.40 -11.27 -0.67
CA GLY A 87 -0.56 -11.67 0.35
C GLY A 87 -1.22 -13.02 0.05
N ASP A 88 -2.54 -13.04 0.19
CA ASP A 88 -3.37 -14.24 -0.06
C ASP A 88 -3.98 -14.24 -1.47
N SER A 89 -3.57 -13.31 -2.35
CA SER A 89 -3.92 -13.29 -3.77
C SER A 89 -3.07 -14.28 -4.58
N ASP A 90 -3.61 -14.69 -5.72
CA ASP A 90 -2.91 -15.61 -6.60
C ASP A 90 -1.66 -15.00 -7.21
N TRP A 91 -0.74 -15.86 -7.58
CA TRP A 91 0.47 -15.50 -8.32
C TRP A 91 0.22 -15.66 -9.81
N ARG A 92 0.99 -14.89 -10.60
CA ARG A 92 0.91 -14.90 -12.07
C ARG A 92 2.25 -15.29 -12.68
N ASP A 93 2.22 -15.69 -13.94
CA ASP A 93 3.44 -15.90 -14.73
C ASP A 93 4.11 -14.58 -15.12
N ARG A 94 3.31 -13.51 -15.24
CA ARG A 94 3.78 -12.15 -15.50
C ARG A 94 2.97 -11.14 -14.70
N TYR A 95 3.62 -10.03 -14.34
CA TYR A 95 3.01 -8.91 -13.63
C TYR A 95 3.18 -7.62 -14.43
N SER A 96 2.21 -6.72 -14.32
CA SER A 96 2.32 -5.37 -14.90
C SER A 96 1.53 -4.36 -14.07
N ILE A 97 1.94 -3.10 -14.11
CA ILE A 97 1.20 -1.99 -13.48
C ILE A 97 -0.22 -1.89 -14.06
N ARG A 98 -0.37 -2.16 -15.35
CA ARG A 98 -1.67 -2.22 -16.01
C ARG A 98 -2.58 -3.26 -15.37
N GLN A 99 -2.09 -4.47 -15.17
CA GLN A 99 -2.84 -5.57 -14.57
C GLN A 99 -3.26 -5.21 -13.14
N TRP A 100 -2.35 -4.69 -12.35
CA TRP A 100 -2.66 -4.24 -10.99
C TRP A 100 -3.68 -3.08 -10.96
N SER A 101 -3.67 -2.17 -11.94
CA SER A 101 -4.69 -1.13 -12.04
C SER A 101 -6.09 -1.70 -12.32
N GLU A 102 -6.19 -2.77 -13.10
CA GLU A 102 -7.43 -3.51 -13.35
C GLU A 102 -7.93 -4.22 -12.07
N GLU A 103 -7.01 -4.79 -11.29
CA GLU A 103 -7.31 -5.39 -9.97
C GLU A 103 -7.85 -4.34 -8.97
N VAL A 104 -7.28 -3.14 -8.93
CA VAL A 104 -7.75 -2.03 -8.10
C VAL A 104 -9.21 -1.69 -8.42
N MET A 105 -9.55 -1.54 -9.70
CA MET A 105 -10.91 -1.20 -10.12
C MET A 105 -11.89 -2.34 -9.87
N ALA A 106 -11.48 -3.58 -10.08
CA ALA A 106 -12.30 -4.76 -9.79
C ALA A 106 -12.60 -4.89 -8.29
N VAL A 107 -11.59 -4.64 -7.43
CA VAL A 107 -11.78 -4.65 -5.97
C VAL A 107 -12.67 -3.48 -5.52
N ALA A 108 -12.55 -2.28 -6.11
CA ALA A 108 -13.47 -1.18 -5.80
C ALA A 108 -14.93 -1.61 -5.97
N SER A 109 -15.25 -2.28 -7.09
CA SER A 109 -16.58 -2.80 -7.37
C SER A 109 -16.99 -3.94 -6.43
N ALA A 110 -16.13 -4.97 -6.28
CA ALA A 110 -16.42 -6.15 -5.47
C ALA A 110 -16.59 -5.84 -3.98
N ALA A 111 -15.78 -4.91 -3.45
CA ALA A 111 -15.89 -4.41 -2.08
C ALA A 111 -17.04 -3.44 -1.88
N ARG A 112 -17.81 -3.12 -2.93
CA ARG A 112 -18.93 -2.19 -2.90
C ARG A 112 -18.54 -0.79 -2.43
N VAL A 113 -17.42 -0.28 -2.90
CA VAL A 113 -17.05 1.13 -2.79
C VAL A 113 -17.87 1.90 -3.82
N ALA A 114 -18.61 2.93 -3.40
CA ALA A 114 -19.40 3.72 -4.35
C ALA A 114 -18.49 4.46 -5.35
N ALA A 115 -18.91 4.48 -6.60
CA ALA A 115 -18.21 5.24 -7.64
C ALA A 115 -18.59 6.74 -7.57
N PRO A 116 -17.65 7.64 -7.88
CA PRO A 116 -16.23 7.39 -8.17
C PRO A 116 -15.41 7.15 -6.90
N PRO A 117 -14.57 6.09 -6.83
CA PRO A 117 -13.73 5.83 -5.66
C PRO A 117 -12.51 6.75 -5.61
N PHE A 118 -11.96 6.93 -4.40
CA PHE A 118 -10.59 7.39 -4.20
C PHE A 118 -9.62 6.21 -4.22
N ILE A 119 -8.41 6.41 -4.74
CA ILE A 119 -7.34 5.41 -4.69
C ILE A 119 -6.16 5.99 -3.90
N ILE A 120 -5.71 5.26 -2.88
CA ILE A 120 -4.56 5.67 -2.06
C ILE A 120 -3.50 4.59 -2.18
N GLY A 121 -2.33 4.94 -2.70
CA GLY A 121 -1.24 3.99 -2.92
C GLY A 121 0.06 4.37 -2.25
N HIS A 122 0.71 3.40 -1.61
CA HIS A 122 2.01 3.56 -0.99
C HIS A 122 3.10 2.91 -1.84
N SER A 123 4.24 3.59 -2.04
CA SER A 123 5.40 3.04 -2.75
C SER A 123 5.02 2.53 -4.15
N LEU A 124 5.23 1.24 -4.49
CA LEU A 124 4.74 0.62 -5.72
C LEU A 124 3.23 0.88 -5.95
N GLY A 125 2.43 0.80 -4.88
CA GLY A 125 0.99 1.09 -4.93
C GLY A 125 0.68 2.52 -5.36
N GLY A 126 1.53 3.49 -5.07
CA GLY A 126 1.41 4.86 -5.57
C GLY A 126 1.68 4.97 -7.07
N GLY A 127 2.60 4.17 -7.60
CA GLY A 127 2.79 3.98 -9.03
C GLY A 127 1.54 3.38 -9.70
N VAL A 128 0.96 2.34 -9.08
CA VAL A 128 -0.30 1.74 -9.54
C VAL A 128 -1.46 2.75 -9.48
N ALA A 129 -1.59 3.52 -8.40
CA ALA A 129 -2.61 4.57 -8.29
C ALA A 129 -2.46 5.63 -9.38
N SER A 130 -1.22 6.08 -9.66
CA SER A 130 -0.92 7.04 -10.73
C SER A 130 -1.29 6.49 -12.11
N TYR A 131 -0.96 5.22 -12.37
CA TYR A 131 -1.35 4.55 -13.62
C TYR A 131 -2.88 4.39 -13.73
N THR A 132 -3.53 4.02 -12.63
CA THR A 132 -5.00 3.89 -12.57
C THR A 132 -5.66 5.23 -12.88
N ALA A 133 -5.13 6.34 -12.32
CA ALA A 133 -5.64 7.67 -12.58
C ALA A 133 -5.48 8.12 -14.04
N ALA A 134 -4.37 7.78 -14.67
CA ALA A 134 -4.18 8.12 -16.07
C ALA A 134 -5.08 7.30 -17.01
N ARG A 135 -5.37 6.04 -16.65
CA ARG A 135 -6.24 5.16 -17.45
C ARG A 135 -7.73 5.38 -17.18
N TYR A 136 -8.11 5.61 -15.93
CA TYR A 136 -9.51 5.66 -15.48
C TYR A 136 -9.88 6.98 -14.79
N GLY A 137 -9.09 8.04 -14.97
CA GLY A 137 -9.21 9.27 -14.19
C GLY A 137 -10.61 9.88 -14.15
N SER A 138 -11.39 9.81 -15.24
CA SER A 138 -12.78 10.28 -15.26
C SER A 138 -13.75 9.43 -14.40
N ALA A 139 -13.35 8.21 -14.03
CA ALA A 139 -14.11 7.32 -13.17
C ALA A 139 -13.59 7.31 -11.71
N LEU A 140 -12.66 8.20 -11.36
CA LEU A 140 -12.07 8.32 -10.03
C LEU A 140 -12.40 9.68 -9.40
N ALA A 141 -12.67 9.70 -8.10
CA ALA A 141 -12.80 10.93 -7.33
C ALA A 141 -11.44 11.61 -7.10
N GLY A 142 -10.39 10.84 -6.95
CA GLY A 142 -9.02 11.30 -6.79
C GLY A 142 -8.04 10.21 -6.40
N ILE A 143 -6.75 10.55 -6.41
CA ILE A 143 -5.69 9.66 -5.94
C ILE A 143 -4.82 10.35 -4.90
N VAL A 144 -4.33 9.58 -3.94
CA VAL A 144 -3.25 9.99 -3.02
C VAL A 144 -2.05 9.07 -3.22
N VAL A 145 -0.91 9.68 -3.54
CA VAL A 145 0.36 8.96 -3.72
C VAL A 145 1.20 9.15 -2.48
N ILE A 146 1.52 8.05 -1.80
CA ILE A 146 2.29 8.05 -0.55
C ILE A 146 3.70 7.54 -0.81
N ASP A 147 4.67 8.41 -0.60
CA ASP A 147 6.11 8.16 -0.63
C ASP A 147 6.59 7.23 -1.76
N THR A 148 6.20 7.58 -2.99
CA THR A 148 6.52 6.82 -4.20
C THR A 148 7.70 7.46 -4.92
N ALA A 149 8.77 6.71 -5.11
CA ALA A 149 9.90 7.16 -5.91
C ALA A 149 9.51 7.27 -7.40
N VAL A 150 9.82 8.40 -8.02
CA VAL A 150 9.58 8.65 -9.45
C VAL A 150 10.91 8.92 -10.11
N HIS A 151 11.32 8.00 -10.97
CA HIS A 151 12.58 8.10 -11.71
C HIS A 151 12.32 8.42 -13.19
N GLU A 152 13.22 9.20 -13.77
CA GLU A 152 13.35 9.36 -15.20
C GLU A 152 14.50 8.44 -15.66
N GLY A 153 14.18 7.45 -16.49
CA GLY A 153 15.15 6.46 -16.93
C GLY A 153 15.19 5.18 -16.07
N PRO A 154 16.23 4.37 -16.23
CA PRO A 154 16.36 3.12 -15.49
C PRO A 154 16.46 3.40 -13.98
N PRO A 155 15.96 2.48 -13.16
CA PRO A 155 16.05 2.62 -11.71
C PRO A 155 17.51 2.71 -11.26
N PRO A 156 17.81 3.50 -10.22
CA PRO A 156 19.17 3.59 -9.70
C PRO A 156 19.65 2.22 -9.15
N PRO A 157 20.97 1.96 -9.13
CA PRO A 157 21.54 0.69 -8.69
C PRO A 157 21.07 0.24 -7.32
N GLU A 158 20.79 1.18 -6.41
CA GLU A 158 20.27 0.89 -5.07
C GLU A 158 18.88 0.26 -5.12
N MET A 159 17.99 0.72 -6.01
CA MET A 159 16.68 0.11 -6.21
C MET A 159 16.81 -1.29 -6.82
N THR A 160 17.69 -1.47 -7.79
CA THR A 160 17.96 -2.79 -8.37
C THR A 160 18.52 -3.76 -7.30
N THR A 161 19.36 -3.27 -6.40
CA THR A 161 19.88 -4.05 -5.26
C THR A 161 18.76 -4.40 -4.28
N MET A 162 17.84 -3.48 -4.00
CA MET A 162 16.64 -3.78 -3.21
C MET A 162 15.78 -4.88 -3.85
N GLU A 163 15.57 -4.82 -5.15
CA GLU A 163 14.81 -5.82 -5.91
C GLU A 163 15.49 -7.20 -5.86
N MET A 164 16.81 -7.26 -5.99
CA MET A 164 17.58 -8.51 -5.87
C MET A 164 17.65 -9.04 -4.43
N GLY A 165 17.44 -8.21 -3.42
CA GLY A 165 17.48 -8.58 -2.00
C GLY A 165 16.39 -9.55 -1.54
N PHE A 166 15.33 -9.71 -2.32
CA PHE A 166 14.22 -10.59 -1.96
C PHE A 166 14.51 -12.10 -2.12
N GLY A 167 15.61 -12.47 -2.78
CA GLY A 167 16.00 -13.86 -2.99
C GLY A 167 15.02 -14.65 -3.86
N THR A 168 15.28 -15.92 -4.12
CA THR A 168 14.41 -16.77 -4.93
C THR A 168 13.96 -18.01 -4.16
N GLY A 169 12.65 -18.19 -4.00
CA GLY A 169 12.02 -19.46 -3.65
C GLY A 169 12.44 -20.14 -2.35
N ARG A 170 13.07 -19.44 -1.40
CA ARG A 170 13.49 -20.02 -0.13
C ARG A 170 12.30 -20.46 0.72
N THR A 171 12.38 -21.68 1.23
CA THR A 171 11.50 -22.16 2.30
C THR A 171 12.24 -22.22 3.62
N TYR A 172 11.50 -22.25 4.72
CA TYR A 172 12.02 -22.22 6.07
C TYR A 172 11.42 -23.35 6.90
N PRO A 173 12.17 -23.96 7.83
CA PRO A 173 11.73 -25.13 8.56
C PRO A 173 10.62 -24.85 9.58
N SER A 174 10.42 -23.60 9.99
CA SER A 174 9.34 -23.21 10.90
C SER A 174 8.89 -21.76 10.70
N ARG A 175 7.76 -21.42 11.29
CA ARG A 175 7.23 -20.05 11.32
C ARG A 175 8.19 -19.10 12.03
N GLU A 176 8.78 -19.51 13.13
CA GLU A 176 9.75 -18.71 13.91
C GLU A 176 11.00 -18.43 13.08
N ALA A 177 11.50 -19.44 12.36
CA ALA A 177 12.68 -19.31 11.51
C ALA A 177 12.50 -18.30 10.39
N ILE A 178 11.32 -18.25 9.76
CA ILE A 178 11.04 -17.26 8.71
C ILE A 178 10.76 -15.88 9.33
N LEU A 179 10.02 -15.76 10.43
CA LEU A 179 9.76 -14.50 11.11
C LEU A 179 11.03 -13.80 11.58
N ALA A 180 12.03 -14.56 12.05
CA ALA A 180 13.35 -14.03 12.38
C ALA A 180 14.10 -13.39 11.18
N ARG A 181 13.65 -13.65 9.96
CA ARG A 181 14.19 -13.10 8.72
C ARG A 181 13.35 -11.94 8.16
N PHE A 182 12.25 -11.57 8.83
CA PHE A 182 11.44 -10.43 8.39
C PHE A 182 12.26 -9.14 8.43
N ARG A 183 12.36 -8.48 7.29
CA ARG A 183 13.06 -7.20 7.13
C ARG A 183 12.19 -6.26 6.33
N LEU A 184 12.26 -5.00 6.66
CA LEU A 184 11.71 -3.92 5.84
C LEU A 184 12.77 -3.50 4.81
N VAL A 185 12.34 -3.12 3.62
CA VAL A 185 13.22 -2.61 2.57
C VAL A 185 12.61 -1.32 2.01
N PRO A 186 13.24 -0.16 2.20
CA PRO A 186 14.45 0.07 2.99
C PRO A 186 14.29 -0.27 4.48
N GLU A 187 15.42 -0.58 5.14
CA GLU A 187 15.40 -0.80 6.58
C GLU A 187 15.15 0.51 7.32
N GLN A 188 14.26 0.51 8.30
CA GLN A 188 13.98 1.67 9.14
C GLN A 188 13.44 1.27 10.51
N GLN A 189 13.53 2.19 11.46
CA GLN A 189 12.90 2.06 12.78
C GLN A 189 11.39 2.21 12.61
N VAL A 190 10.61 1.31 13.19
CA VAL A 190 9.15 1.32 13.14
C VAL A 190 8.56 0.90 14.49
N LEU A 191 7.27 1.13 14.68
CA LEU A 191 6.56 0.73 15.89
C LEU A 191 6.57 -0.81 16.01
N PRO A 192 7.15 -1.37 17.09
CA PRO A 192 7.35 -2.81 17.21
C PRO A 192 6.07 -3.63 17.06
N TYR A 193 4.96 -3.20 17.69
CA TYR A 193 3.67 -3.88 17.64
C TYR A 193 3.05 -3.87 16.21
N VAL A 194 3.30 -2.82 15.40
CA VAL A 194 2.88 -2.78 14.00
C VAL A 194 3.73 -3.77 13.19
N ARG A 195 5.05 -3.76 13.38
CA ARG A 195 5.97 -4.68 12.71
C ARG A 195 5.62 -6.14 13.01
N GLU A 196 5.33 -6.47 14.26
CA GLU A 196 4.94 -7.83 14.68
C GLU A 196 3.64 -8.28 14.00
N HIS A 197 2.62 -7.41 13.98
CA HIS A 197 1.37 -7.68 13.29
C HIS A 197 1.60 -7.99 11.80
N ILE A 198 2.31 -7.12 11.10
CA ILE A 198 2.57 -7.28 9.67
C ILE A 198 3.40 -8.53 9.38
N ALA A 199 4.48 -8.76 10.13
CA ALA A 199 5.32 -9.93 9.97
C ALA A 199 4.52 -11.24 10.14
N ALA A 200 3.63 -11.29 11.14
CA ALA A 200 2.79 -12.44 11.41
C ALA A 200 1.89 -12.84 10.23
N TRP A 201 1.44 -11.85 9.43
CA TRP A 201 0.59 -12.05 8.26
C TRP A 201 1.34 -12.15 6.93
N SER A 202 2.66 -11.94 6.93
CA SER A 202 3.50 -11.99 5.72
C SER A 202 3.97 -13.40 5.35
N VAL A 203 3.64 -14.40 6.15
CA VAL A 203 4.14 -15.78 6.00
C VAL A 203 2.99 -16.77 5.91
N ARG A 204 3.23 -17.90 5.21
CA ARG A 204 2.26 -19.00 5.07
C ARG A 204 2.96 -20.36 5.08
N PRO A 205 2.27 -21.44 5.47
CA PRO A 205 2.70 -22.79 5.16
C PRO A 205 2.85 -22.98 3.65
N ARG A 206 3.84 -23.77 3.22
CA ARG A 206 4.11 -24.03 1.80
C ARG A 206 3.72 -25.42 1.37
N ASP A 207 3.90 -26.41 2.25
CA ASP A 207 3.67 -27.81 1.96
C ASP A 207 3.26 -28.59 3.21
N GLU A 208 2.90 -29.87 3.01
CA GLU A 208 2.53 -30.80 4.08
C GLU A 208 3.71 -31.18 4.98
N ALA A 209 4.92 -30.94 4.56
CA ALA A 209 6.15 -31.15 5.35
C ALA A 209 6.38 -30.03 6.39
N GLY A 210 5.46 -29.06 6.49
CA GLY A 210 5.50 -28.01 7.50
C GLY A 210 6.47 -26.88 7.17
N GLN A 211 6.92 -26.76 5.92
CA GLN A 211 7.76 -25.65 5.51
C GLN A 211 6.99 -24.36 5.36
N TRP A 212 7.66 -23.23 5.62
CA TRP A 212 7.10 -21.91 5.57
C TRP A 212 7.71 -21.06 4.46
N GLY A 213 6.93 -20.16 3.91
CA GLY A 213 7.38 -19.22 2.88
C GLY A 213 6.70 -17.85 2.99
N TRP A 214 7.27 -16.88 2.32
CA TRP A 214 6.69 -15.54 2.22
C TRP A 214 5.40 -15.55 1.41
N LYS A 215 4.45 -14.70 1.77
CA LYS A 215 3.21 -14.49 1.03
C LYS A 215 3.39 -13.54 -0.16
N PHE A 216 4.60 -13.40 -0.67
CA PHE A 216 4.80 -12.65 -1.89
C PHE A 216 5.69 -13.43 -2.87
N ASP A 217 5.48 -13.22 -4.17
CA ASP A 217 6.26 -13.88 -5.20
C ASP A 217 7.65 -13.24 -5.28
N GLN A 218 8.66 -13.94 -4.76
CA GLN A 218 10.04 -13.46 -4.72
C GLN A 218 10.65 -13.30 -6.14
N SER A 219 10.02 -13.89 -7.17
CA SER A 219 10.40 -13.70 -8.57
C SER A 219 9.63 -12.59 -9.27
N LEU A 220 8.84 -11.79 -8.54
CA LEU A 220 7.97 -10.76 -9.06
C LEU A 220 8.70 -9.83 -10.03
N PHE A 221 9.85 -9.29 -9.64
CA PHE A 221 10.60 -8.36 -10.51
C PHE A 221 11.12 -9.01 -11.79
N ALA A 222 11.55 -10.28 -11.72
CA ALA A 222 11.96 -11.04 -12.92
C ALA A 222 10.79 -11.33 -13.86
N LYS A 223 9.55 -11.30 -13.33
CA LYS A 223 8.31 -11.50 -14.08
C LYS A 223 7.61 -10.19 -14.46
N MET A 224 8.15 -9.04 -14.07
CA MET A 224 7.57 -7.74 -14.42
C MET A 224 7.67 -7.50 -15.92
N ASP A 225 6.54 -7.13 -16.52
CA ASP A 225 6.50 -6.59 -17.85
C ASP A 225 6.92 -5.12 -17.83
N SER A 226 8.12 -4.84 -18.33
CA SER A 226 8.67 -3.49 -18.43
C SER A 226 8.07 -2.66 -19.57
N GLN A 227 7.18 -3.25 -20.37
CA GLN A 227 6.69 -2.68 -21.63
C GLN A 227 5.46 -1.78 -21.47
N ALA A 228 4.92 -1.60 -20.28
CA ALA A 228 3.83 -0.65 -20.11
C ALA A 228 4.40 0.78 -20.04
N PRO A 229 4.35 1.58 -21.12
CA PRO A 229 4.78 2.96 -21.05
C PRO A 229 3.91 3.70 -20.03
N PRO A 230 4.51 4.60 -19.23
CA PRO A 230 3.71 5.43 -18.34
C PRO A 230 2.69 6.22 -19.19
N PRO A 231 1.48 6.40 -18.68
CA PRO A 231 0.49 7.20 -19.38
C PRO A 231 1.04 8.61 -19.66
N THR A 232 0.86 9.08 -20.88
CA THR A 232 1.35 10.39 -21.33
C THR A 232 0.32 11.50 -21.19
N GLU A 233 -0.95 11.14 -20.92
CA GLU A 233 -2.03 12.11 -20.82
C GLU A 233 -2.19 12.67 -19.39
N PRO A 234 -2.60 13.94 -19.25
CA PRO A 234 -2.93 14.52 -17.96
C PRO A 234 -4.03 13.74 -17.24
N VAL A 235 -3.86 13.53 -15.96
CA VAL A 235 -4.82 12.83 -15.12
C VAL A 235 -6.09 13.68 -14.96
N ARG A 236 -7.26 13.06 -15.09
CA ARG A 236 -8.58 13.76 -15.04
C ARG A 236 -9.27 13.65 -13.67
N CYS A 237 -8.55 13.30 -12.62
CA CYS A 237 -9.06 13.27 -11.25
C CYS A 237 -8.15 14.09 -10.33
N ARG A 238 -8.62 14.35 -9.12
CA ARG A 238 -7.81 15.06 -8.11
C ARG A 238 -6.58 14.25 -7.72
N VAL A 239 -5.48 14.94 -7.41
CA VAL A 239 -4.23 14.33 -6.98
C VAL A 239 -3.74 15.01 -5.71
N ALA A 240 -3.29 14.21 -4.74
CA ALA A 240 -2.51 14.67 -3.60
C ALA A 240 -1.30 13.75 -3.40
N MET A 241 -0.28 14.28 -2.76
CA MET A 241 0.92 13.53 -2.41
C MET A 241 1.16 13.62 -0.91
N VAL A 242 1.57 12.51 -0.32
CA VAL A 242 2.10 12.45 1.04
C VAL A 242 3.53 11.94 0.94
N ARG A 243 4.47 12.71 1.44
CA ARG A 243 5.86 12.29 1.49
C ARG A 243 6.32 12.15 2.94
N ALA A 244 7.15 11.17 3.18
CA ALA A 244 7.87 11.02 4.43
C ALA A 244 9.14 11.89 4.38
N GLN A 245 9.46 12.59 5.47
CA GLN A 245 10.64 13.46 5.52
C GLN A 245 11.94 12.72 5.16
N HIS A 246 12.07 11.49 5.64
CA HIS A 246 13.22 10.61 5.42
C HIS A 246 12.87 9.44 4.48
N GLY A 247 11.84 9.62 3.64
CA GLY A 247 11.37 8.61 2.71
C GLY A 247 12.09 8.62 1.37
N MET A 248 11.53 7.87 0.42
CA MET A 248 12.08 7.73 -0.93
C MET A 248 11.63 8.85 -1.87
N MET A 249 10.47 9.50 -1.62
CA MET A 249 9.98 10.62 -2.42
C MET A 249 10.66 11.92 -1.99
N THR A 250 11.65 12.39 -2.74
CA THR A 250 12.24 13.71 -2.52
C THR A 250 11.27 14.85 -2.94
N ALA A 251 11.52 16.08 -2.47
CA ALA A 251 10.74 17.23 -2.91
C ALA A 251 10.81 17.46 -4.43
N GLU A 252 11.95 17.17 -5.04
CA GLU A 252 12.16 17.24 -6.48
C GLU A 252 11.33 16.18 -7.23
N MET A 253 11.33 14.93 -6.74
CA MET A 253 10.48 13.85 -7.30
C MET A 253 8.99 14.19 -7.19
N ALA A 254 8.55 14.76 -6.08
CA ALA A 254 7.18 15.25 -5.91
C ALA A 254 6.83 16.36 -6.93
N GLY A 255 7.77 17.27 -7.19
CA GLY A 255 7.64 18.29 -8.23
C GLY A 255 7.51 17.69 -9.63
N ARG A 256 8.36 16.71 -9.96
CA ARG A 256 8.31 15.97 -11.23
C ARG A 256 6.99 15.19 -11.40
N LEU A 257 6.56 14.50 -10.35
CA LEU A 257 5.28 13.78 -10.39
C LEU A 257 4.11 14.73 -10.63
N ARG A 258 4.11 15.90 -9.95
CA ARG A 258 3.10 16.97 -10.18
C ARG A 258 3.06 17.42 -11.64
N SER A 259 4.21 17.69 -12.23
CA SER A 259 4.33 18.09 -13.62
C SER A 259 3.83 16.99 -14.57
N ARG A 260 4.19 15.73 -14.30
CA ARG A 260 3.76 14.57 -15.11
C ARG A 260 2.24 14.34 -15.03
N LEU A 261 1.64 14.53 -13.86
CA LEU A 261 0.20 14.35 -13.67
C LEU A 261 -0.62 15.54 -14.22
N GLY A 262 0.04 16.65 -14.57
CA GLY A 262 -0.56 17.79 -15.25
C GLY A 262 -1.57 18.58 -14.41
N GLN A 263 -1.50 18.44 -13.06
CA GLN A 263 -2.45 19.05 -12.14
C GLN A 263 -1.78 19.69 -10.92
N PRO A 264 -2.38 20.76 -10.35
CA PRO A 264 -2.02 21.23 -9.02
C PRO A 264 -2.29 20.11 -8.01
N ALA A 265 -1.25 19.58 -7.40
CA ALA A 265 -1.36 18.52 -6.40
C ALA A 265 -0.75 19.02 -5.09
N PRO A 266 -1.54 19.13 -4.00
CA PRO A 266 -0.99 19.42 -2.69
C PRO A 266 -0.04 18.30 -2.28
N ALA A 267 1.10 18.69 -1.67
CA ALA A 267 2.05 17.76 -1.09
C ALA A 267 2.10 18.00 0.43
N ILE A 268 1.82 16.96 1.19
CA ILE A 268 1.91 16.96 2.65
C ILE A 268 3.17 16.21 3.04
N GLU A 269 4.03 16.83 3.84
CA GLU A 269 5.18 16.17 4.43
C GLU A 269 4.86 15.72 5.85
N ILE A 270 5.19 14.44 6.15
CA ILE A 270 5.12 13.90 7.51
C ILE A 270 6.52 13.96 8.12
N PRO A 271 6.73 14.82 9.15
CA PRO A 271 8.03 14.95 9.81
C PRO A 271 8.45 13.64 10.48
N ALA A 272 9.76 13.42 10.58
CA ALA A 272 10.40 12.24 11.17
C ALA A 272 10.06 10.89 10.52
N ALA A 273 9.08 10.81 9.62
CA ALA A 273 8.68 9.58 8.95
C ALA A 273 9.74 9.08 7.96
N GLY A 274 9.95 7.78 7.93
CA GLY A 274 10.67 7.06 6.87
C GLY A 274 9.75 6.54 5.79
N HIS A 275 10.30 5.79 4.82
CA HIS A 275 9.54 5.25 3.68
C HIS A 275 8.27 4.48 4.08
N HIS A 276 8.38 3.65 5.10
CA HIS A 276 7.24 2.89 5.63
C HIS A 276 6.42 3.71 6.62
N VAL A 277 5.94 4.87 6.19
CA VAL A 277 5.16 5.81 7.01
C VAL A 277 3.91 5.19 7.66
N LEU A 278 3.40 4.11 7.09
CA LEU A 278 2.32 3.32 7.67
C LEU A 278 2.73 2.65 8.98
N LEU A 279 4.03 2.41 9.20
CA LEU A 279 4.56 1.61 10.30
C LEU A 279 5.24 2.45 11.37
N ASP A 280 5.78 3.61 11.03
CA ASP A 280 6.47 4.50 11.98
C ASP A 280 5.60 5.67 12.44
N GLU A 281 4.85 6.29 11.52
CA GLU A 281 4.01 7.47 11.78
C GLU A 281 2.54 7.28 11.35
N PRO A 282 1.87 6.15 11.71
CA PRO A 282 0.54 5.80 11.21
C PRO A 282 -0.55 6.82 11.55
N LEU A 283 -0.52 7.44 12.73
CA LEU A 283 -1.55 8.42 13.13
C LEU A 283 -1.36 9.76 12.42
N SER A 284 -0.12 10.16 12.16
CA SER A 284 0.21 11.33 11.34
C SER A 284 -0.28 11.11 9.91
N LEU A 285 -0.07 9.90 9.35
CA LEU A 285 -0.60 9.52 8.05
C LEU A 285 -2.13 9.54 8.02
N VAL A 286 -2.79 8.93 9.00
CA VAL A 286 -4.26 8.97 9.13
C VAL A 286 -4.77 10.41 9.11
N THR A 287 -4.14 11.30 9.87
CA THR A 287 -4.52 12.72 9.95
C THR A 287 -4.40 13.40 8.59
N ALA A 288 -3.30 13.18 7.87
CA ALA A 288 -3.08 13.72 6.54
C ALA A 288 -4.13 13.21 5.53
N LEU A 289 -4.40 11.90 5.54
CA LEU A 289 -5.38 11.29 4.65
C LEU A 289 -6.80 11.80 4.94
N ARG A 290 -7.20 11.88 6.19
CA ARG A 290 -8.52 12.41 6.61
C ARG A 290 -8.70 13.87 6.15
N ALA A 291 -7.68 14.70 6.32
CA ALA A 291 -7.72 16.10 5.87
C ALA A 291 -7.92 16.22 4.36
N VAL A 292 -7.18 15.42 3.56
CA VAL A 292 -7.32 15.39 2.10
C VAL A 292 -8.71 14.91 1.69
N LEU A 293 -9.16 13.78 2.23
CA LEU A 293 -10.44 13.17 1.86
C LEU A 293 -11.63 14.05 2.28
N ALA A 294 -11.60 14.62 3.49
CA ALA A 294 -12.64 15.54 3.96
C ALA A 294 -12.74 16.77 3.07
N ASN A 295 -11.60 17.41 2.72
CA ASN A 295 -11.58 18.52 1.79
C ASN A 295 -12.19 18.14 0.44
N TRP A 296 -11.79 17.00 -0.11
CA TRP A 296 -12.26 16.56 -1.41
C TRP A 296 -13.75 16.20 -1.41
N THR A 297 -14.25 15.57 -0.36
CA THR A 297 -15.69 15.28 -0.22
C THR A 297 -16.52 16.56 -0.09
N ALA A 298 -16.04 17.53 0.68
CA ALA A 298 -16.74 18.80 0.88
C ALA A 298 -16.73 19.71 -0.36
N THR A 299 -15.74 19.55 -1.25
CA THR A 299 -15.54 20.42 -2.42
C THR A 299 -15.85 19.75 -3.76
N GLN A 300 -16.34 18.51 -3.77
CA GLN A 300 -16.84 17.90 -5.01
C GLN A 300 -18.06 18.71 -5.52
N PRO A 301 -18.13 18.96 -6.84
CA PRO A 301 -19.37 19.48 -7.41
C PRO A 301 -20.49 18.50 -7.09
N ARG A 302 -21.57 18.98 -6.48
CA ARG A 302 -22.80 18.18 -6.38
C ARG A 302 -23.31 17.98 -7.79
N ASP A 303 -23.68 16.75 -8.16
CA ASP A 303 -24.25 16.47 -9.46
C ASP A 303 -25.38 17.47 -9.76
N GLY A 304 -25.21 18.23 -10.87
CA GLY A 304 -26.24 19.15 -11.37
C GLY A 304 -25.92 20.64 -11.34
N VAL A 305 -24.73 21.09 -11.00
CA VAL A 305 -24.31 22.48 -11.17
C VAL A 305 -23.10 22.53 -12.12
N VAL A 306 -23.39 22.68 -13.39
CA VAL A 306 -22.45 23.12 -14.43
C VAL A 306 -22.62 24.65 -14.56
#